data_24edc5f2cf90dd7399b08926fe22085d
#
_entry.id   24edc5f2cf90dd7399b08926fe22085d
#
_cell.length_a   1.000
_cell.length_b   1.000
_cell.length_c   1.000
_cell.angle_alpha   90.00
_cell.angle_beta   90.00
_cell.angle_gamma   90.00
#
_symmetry.space_group_name_H-M   'P 1'
#
loop_
_entity.id
_entity.type
_entity.pdbx_description
1 polymer ?
#
loop_
_entity_poly.entity_id
_entity_poly.type
_entity_poly.pdbx_seq_one_letter_code
_entity_poly.pdbx_strand_id
1 'polypeptide(L)'
;GQYFERLRELVTHTSNDAFIFSVDGDEMLSKRALLYHWHKMIELADIPERETRDLVPYSLRHFMITQRIMSGLGFKQIADMCGTSVAQIEKTYYHLNDEIRITNAVADYRKREDGTIEVL
;
A
#
# COMPACT_ATOMS: atom_id res chain seq x y z
N GLY A 1 2.45 0.25 14.90
CA GLY A 1 2.84 1.14 15.76
C GLY A 1 2.27 2.53 15.73
N GLN A 2 3.08 3.51 15.47
CA GLN A 2 2.83 4.94 15.70
C GLN A 2 1.47 5.49 15.21
N TYR A 3 0.98 5.05 14.05
CA TYR A 3 -0.33 5.50 13.54
C TYR A 3 -1.50 4.96 14.35
N PHE A 4 -1.43 3.73 14.83
CA PHE A 4 -2.49 3.15 15.66
C PHE A 4 -2.52 3.76 17.06
N GLU A 5 -1.38 4.16 17.61
CA GLU A 5 -1.30 4.90 18.86
C GLU A 5 -2.01 6.25 18.72
N ARG A 6 -1.75 6.99 17.63
CA ARG A 6 -2.44 8.27 17.37
C ARG A 6 -3.95 8.09 17.16
N LEU A 7 -4.39 7.01 16.49
CA LEU A 7 -5.82 6.71 16.36
C LEU A 7 -6.46 6.45 17.75
N ARG A 8 -5.74 5.73 18.62
CA ARG A 8 -6.22 5.44 19.97
C ARG A 8 -6.40 6.69 20.82
N GLU A 9 -5.59 7.72 20.62
CA GLU A 9 -5.71 9.00 21.33
C GLU A 9 -6.95 9.83 20.90
N LEU A 10 -7.48 9.54 19.71
CA LEU A 10 -8.62 10.27 19.12
C LEU A 10 -9.98 9.68 19.48
N VAL A 11 -10.04 8.46 20.00
CA VAL A 11 -11.28 7.77 20.35
C VAL A 11 -11.52 7.76 21.85
N THR A 12 -12.79 7.71 22.24
CA THR A 12 -13.20 7.76 23.67
C THR A 12 -13.09 6.39 24.33
N HIS A 13 -13.45 5.33 23.59
CA HIS A 13 -13.40 3.94 24.06
C HIS A 13 -12.16 3.24 23.53
N THR A 14 -11.27 2.80 24.44
CA THR A 14 -9.96 2.24 24.11
C THR A 14 -9.66 0.89 24.75
N SER A 15 -10.70 0.16 25.15
CA SER A 15 -10.57 -1.20 25.69
C SER A 15 -10.07 -2.19 24.64
N ASN A 16 -9.75 -3.42 25.05
CA ASN A 16 -9.22 -4.44 24.13
C ASN A 16 -10.26 -4.94 23.09
N ASP A 17 -11.54 -4.68 23.31
CA ASP A 17 -12.66 -4.99 22.44
C ASP A 17 -13.11 -3.79 21.58
N ALA A 18 -12.50 -2.63 21.75
CA ALA A 18 -12.79 -1.44 20.96
C ALA A 18 -12.42 -1.60 19.49
N PHE A 19 -13.23 -1.03 18.61
CA PHE A 19 -12.92 -0.99 17.17
C PHE A 19 -11.80 0.01 16.89
N ILE A 20 -10.77 -0.43 16.15
CA ILE A 20 -9.64 0.41 15.76
C ILE A 20 -10.08 1.50 14.79
N PHE A 21 -10.90 1.14 13.79
CA PHE A 21 -11.45 2.08 12.82
C PHE A 21 -12.90 2.44 13.21
N SER A 22 -13.00 3.46 14.02
CA SER A 22 -14.25 3.94 14.62
C SER A 22 -14.14 5.43 14.92
N VAL A 23 -15.26 6.08 15.15
CA VAL A 23 -15.29 7.48 15.62
C VAL A 23 -15.06 7.57 17.11
N ASP A 24 -15.62 6.65 17.88
CA ASP A 24 -15.61 6.64 19.35
C ASP A 24 -15.00 5.36 19.97
N GLY A 25 -14.81 4.30 19.18
CA GLY A 25 -14.34 3.00 19.60
C GLY A 25 -15.46 1.96 19.82
N ASP A 26 -16.71 2.39 19.97
CA ASP A 26 -17.84 1.50 20.29
C ASP A 26 -18.46 0.87 19.05
N GLU A 27 -18.54 1.59 17.94
CA GLU A 27 -19.15 1.13 16.71
C GLU A 27 -18.16 1.07 15.54
N MET A 28 -18.23 0.02 14.75
CA MET A 28 -17.43 -0.13 13.55
C MET A 28 -17.81 0.97 12.52
N LEU A 29 -16.81 1.52 11.86
CA LEU A 29 -17.02 2.50 10.79
C LEU A 29 -17.88 1.89 9.68
N SER A 30 -19.02 2.51 9.38
CA SER A 30 -19.92 2.04 8.31
C SER A 30 -19.29 2.24 6.93
N LYS A 31 -19.65 1.39 5.97
CA LYS A 31 -19.22 1.54 4.57
C LYS A 31 -19.56 2.93 4.01
N ARG A 32 -20.74 3.47 4.37
CA ARG A 32 -21.16 4.80 3.93
C ARG A 32 -20.26 5.90 4.48
N ALA A 33 -19.92 5.84 5.76
CA ALA A 33 -19.00 6.79 6.39
C ALA A 33 -17.60 6.67 5.78
N LEU A 34 -17.10 5.45 5.58
CA LEU A 34 -15.80 5.22 4.92
C LEU A 34 -15.76 5.86 3.53
N LEU A 35 -16.76 5.64 2.70
CA LEU A 35 -16.79 6.21 1.34
C LEU A 35 -16.95 7.73 1.35
N TYR A 36 -17.74 8.28 2.27
CA TYR A 36 -17.85 9.73 2.44
C TYR A 36 -16.49 10.37 2.75
N HIS A 37 -15.76 9.85 3.73
CA HIS A 37 -14.44 10.36 4.09
C HIS A 37 -13.39 10.10 3.01
N TRP A 38 -13.50 8.97 2.29
CA TRP A 38 -12.67 8.69 1.13
C TRP A 38 -12.80 9.77 0.06
N HIS A 39 -14.02 10.11 -0.34
CA HIS A 39 -14.26 11.16 -1.34
C HIS A 39 -13.74 12.52 -0.89
N LYS A 40 -13.94 12.87 0.38
CA LYS A 40 -13.40 14.11 0.94
C LYS A 40 -11.86 14.13 0.92
N MET A 41 -11.23 13.03 1.27
CA MET A 41 -9.78 12.91 1.24
C MET A 41 -9.24 13.05 -0.19
N ILE A 42 -9.84 12.39 -1.17
CA ILE A 42 -9.46 12.48 -2.58
C ILE A 42 -9.64 13.90 -3.12
N GLU A 43 -10.70 14.59 -2.72
CA GLU A 43 -10.93 15.99 -3.08
C GLU A 43 -9.83 16.90 -2.54
N LEU A 44 -9.46 16.74 -1.27
CA LEU A 44 -8.44 17.55 -0.60
C LEU A 44 -7.01 17.22 -1.05
N ALA A 45 -6.76 16.01 -1.52
CA ALA A 45 -5.44 15.55 -1.94
C ALA A 45 -4.99 16.12 -3.29
N ASP A 46 -5.86 16.85 -4.01
CA ASP A 46 -5.58 17.49 -5.29
C ASP A 46 -4.87 16.56 -6.30
N ILE A 47 -5.43 15.34 -6.44
CA ILE A 47 -4.84 14.33 -7.33
C ILE A 47 -5.10 14.74 -8.79
N PRO A 48 -4.05 14.80 -9.63
CA PRO A 48 -4.21 15.13 -11.04
C PRO A 48 -5.14 14.16 -11.77
N GLU A 49 -5.98 14.68 -12.65
CA GLU A 49 -6.90 13.90 -13.50
C GLU A 49 -7.84 12.98 -12.71
N ARG A 50 -8.19 13.34 -11.47
CA ARG A 50 -9.03 12.51 -10.60
C ARG A 50 -10.39 12.16 -11.20
N GLU A 51 -10.96 13.04 -12.04
CA GLU A 51 -12.26 12.86 -12.69
C GLU A 51 -12.25 11.72 -13.71
N THR A 52 -11.10 11.42 -14.29
CA THR A 52 -10.92 10.34 -15.28
C THR A 52 -10.43 9.04 -14.65
N ARG A 53 -10.11 9.04 -13.35
CA ARG A 53 -9.56 7.91 -12.61
C ARG A 53 -10.60 7.33 -11.65
N ASP A 54 -10.85 6.04 -11.76
CA ASP A 54 -11.71 5.31 -10.80
C ASP A 54 -10.94 5.05 -9.49
N LEU A 55 -10.87 6.07 -8.65
CA LEU A 55 -10.16 6.03 -7.37
C LEU A 55 -11.09 5.54 -6.25
N VAL A 56 -10.92 4.30 -5.87
CA VAL A 56 -11.63 3.64 -4.75
C VAL A 56 -10.66 3.34 -3.60
N PRO A 57 -11.12 3.09 -2.36
CA PRO A 57 -10.22 2.73 -1.25
C PRO A 57 -9.27 1.58 -1.56
N TYR A 58 -9.71 0.63 -2.40
CA TYR A 58 -8.89 -0.50 -2.85
C TYR A 58 -7.70 -0.08 -3.73
N SER A 59 -7.76 1.10 -4.35
CA SER A 59 -6.64 1.66 -5.13
C SER A 59 -5.37 1.84 -4.29
N LEU A 60 -5.50 2.08 -2.99
CA LEU A 60 -4.35 2.14 -2.06
C LEU A 60 -3.60 0.81 -1.98
N ARG A 61 -4.33 -0.31 -2.05
CA ARG A 61 -3.71 -1.65 -2.09
C ARG A 61 -2.91 -1.85 -3.37
N HIS A 62 -3.47 -1.48 -4.53
CA HIS A 62 -2.76 -1.53 -5.81
C HIS A 62 -1.50 -0.66 -5.79
N PHE A 63 -1.63 0.56 -5.31
CA PHE A 63 -0.50 1.48 -5.18
C PHE A 63 0.61 0.88 -4.29
N MET A 64 0.27 0.36 -3.12
CA MET A 64 1.24 -0.23 -2.20
C MET A 64 1.95 -1.43 -2.83
N ILE A 65 1.23 -2.34 -3.49
CA ILE A 65 1.81 -3.51 -4.15
C ILE A 65 2.77 -3.07 -5.26
N THR A 66 2.35 -2.14 -6.11
CA THR A 66 3.18 -1.57 -7.18
C THR A 66 4.49 -0.99 -6.62
N GLN A 67 4.41 -0.16 -5.57
CA GLN A 67 5.59 0.42 -4.93
C GLN A 67 6.54 -0.64 -4.35
N ARG A 68 6.00 -1.72 -3.78
CA ARG A 68 6.80 -2.82 -3.23
C ARG A 68 7.49 -3.64 -4.31
N ILE A 69 6.81 -3.89 -5.44
CA ILE A 69 7.43 -4.55 -6.60
C ILE A 69 8.56 -3.67 -7.15
N MET A 70 8.31 -2.39 -7.36
CA MET A 70 9.31 -1.45 -7.87
C MET A 70 10.51 -1.27 -6.92
N SER A 71 10.31 -1.44 -5.62
CA SER A 71 11.40 -1.45 -4.63
C SER A 71 12.18 -2.77 -4.57
N GLY A 72 11.87 -3.74 -5.43
CA GLY A 72 12.59 -5.02 -5.54
C GLY A 72 12.16 -6.09 -4.53
N LEU A 73 11.05 -5.92 -3.81
CA LEU A 73 10.51 -6.98 -2.97
C LEU A 73 10.01 -8.16 -3.82
N GLY A 74 10.34 -9.38 -3.39
CA GLY A 74 9.86 -10.59 -4.04
C GLY A 74 8.34 -10.79 -3.89
N PHE A 75 7.70 -11.36 -4.90
CA PHE A 75 6.25 -11.58 -4.93
C PHE A 75 5.73 -12.39 -3.73
N LYS A 76 6.52 -13.34 -3.22
CA LYS A 76 6.15 -14.10 -2.02
C LYS A 76 6.02 -13.20 -0.80
N GLN A 77 6.97 -12.30 -0.56
CA GLN A 77 6.92 -11.37 0.56
C GLN A 77 5.72 -10.43 0.45
N ILE A 78 5.43 -9.94 -0.76
CA ILE A 78 4.28 -9.06 -1.01
C ILE A 78 2.97 -9.83 -0.81
N ALA A 79 2.87 -11.07 -1.28
CA ALA A 79 1.69 -11.91 -1.10
C ALA A 79 1.40 -12.17 0.39
N ASP A 80 2.42 -12.48 1.18
CA ASP A 80 2.32 -12.68 2.63
C ASP A 80 1.85 -11.38 3.34
N MET A 81 2.44 -10.23 2.98
CA MET A 81 2.04 -8.92 3.53
C MET A 81 0.60 -8.54 3.21
N CYS A 82 0.11 -8.93 2.04
CA CYS A 82 -1.20 -8.56 1.54
C CYS A 82 -2.28 -9.60 1.84
N GLY A 83 -1.94 -10.74 2.43
CA GLY A 83 -2.90 -11.83 2.64
C GLY A 83 -3.48 -12.38 1.33
N THR A 84 -2.63 -12.58 0.31
CA THR A 84 -3.03 -13.10 -1.00
C THR A 84 -2.04 -14.17 -1.49
N SER A 85 -2.29 -14.78 -2.64
CA SER A 85 -1.38 -15.75 -3.22
C SER A 85 -0.34 -15.09 -4.15
N VAL A 86 0.82 -15.74 -4.29
CA VAL A 86 1.85 -15.34 -5.26
C VAL A 86 1.26 -15.33 -6.68
N ALA A 87 0.48 -16.35 -7.04
CA ALA A 87 -0.16 -16.44 -8.36
C ALA A 87 -1.08 -15.25 -8.65
N GLN A 88 -1.78 -14.72 -7.64
CA GLN A 88 -2.63 -13.53 -7.80
C GLN A 88 -1.80 -12.26 -8.01
N ILE A 89 -0.67 -12.12 -7.31
CA ILE A 89 0.25 -11.01 -7.51
C ILE A 89 0.86 -11.10 -8.92
N GLU A 90 1.36 -12.25 -9.32
CA GLU A 90 1.93 -12.47 -10.66
C GLU A 90 0.91 -12.15 -11.75
N LYS A 91 -0.29 -12.70 -11.68
CA LYS A 91 -1.34 -12.46 -12.67
C LYS A 91 -1.67 -10.98 -12.87
N THR A 92 -1.69 -10.22 -11.77
CA THR A 92 -2.12 -8.81 -11.80
C THR A 92 -0.98 -7.86 -12.18
N TYR A 93 0.25 -8.17 -11.77
CA TYR A 93 1.40 -7.26 -11.86
C TYR A 93 2.56 -7.82 -12.70
N TYR A 94 2.32 -8.83 -13.52
CA TYR A 94 3.36 -9.47 -14.35
C TYR A 94 4.12 -8.46 -15.24
N HIS A 95 3.40 -7.51 -15.82
CA HIS A 95 3.97 -6.47 -16.69
C HIS A 95 5.02 -5.61 -15.97
N LEU A 96 4.80 -5.26 -14.69
CA LEU A 96 5.78 -4.51 -13.89
C LEU A 96 7.05 -5.30 -13.63
N ASN A 97 6.91 -6.62 -13.45
CA ASN A 97 8.06 -7.49 -13.26
C ASN A 97 8.94 -7.57 -14.51
N ASP A 98 8.33 -7.57 -15.69
CA ASP A 98 9.07 -7.58 -16.95
C ASP A 98 9.85 -6.26 -17.16
N GLU A 99 9.27 -5.12 -16.86
CA GLU A 99 9.97 -3.84 -16.91
C GLU A 99 11.19 -3.82 -15.97
N ILE A 100 11.01 -4.30 -14.74
CA ILE A 100 12.12 -4.41 -13.77
C ILE A 100 13.19 -5.38 -14.25
N ARG A 101 12.80 -6.52 -14.82
CA ARG A 101 13.74 -7.52 -15.37
C ARG A 101 14.55 -6.94 -16.53
N ILE A 102 13.92 -6.22 -17.44
CA ILE A 102 14.60 -5.54 -18.56
C ILE A 102 15.58 -4.51 -18.00
N THR A 103 15.14 -3.66 -17.07
CA THR A 103 16.01 -2.66 -16.43
C THR A 103 17.21 -3.32 -15.75
N ASN A 104 16.99 -4.39 -14.99
CA ASN A 104 18.06 -5.13 -14.31
C ASN A 104 18.98 -5.86 -15.29
N ALA A 105 18.48 -6.32 -16.43
CA ALA A 105 19.29 -7.03 -17.43
C ALA A 105 20.29 -6.11 -18.14
N VAL A 106 20.01 -4.81 -18.21
CA VAL A 106 20.88 -3.81 -18.84
C VAL A 106 21.62 -2.94 -17.81
N ALA A 107 21.37 -3.14 -16.53
CA ALA A 107 22.02 -2.38 -15.47
C ALA A 107 23.45 -2.89 -15.23
N ASP A 108 24.38 -1.96 -15.10
CA ASP A 108 25.73 -2.26 -14.62
C ASP A 108 25.78 -2.32 -13.11
N TYR A 109 26.64 -3.20 -12.60
CA TYR A 109 26.78 -3.42 -11.17
C TYR A 109 28.22 -3.18 -10.75
N ARG A 110 28.39 -2.49 -9.62
CA ARG A 110 29.71 -2.30 -9.01
C ARG A 110 29.68 -2.87 -7.58
N LYS A 111 30.68 -3.68 -7.25
CA LYS A 111 30.90 -4.13 -5.89
C LYS A 111 31.67 -3.06 -5.12
N ARG A 112 31.13 -2.61 -4.00
CA ARG A 112 31.77 -1.70 -3.06
C ARG A 112 32.80 -2.44 -2.18
N GLU A 113 33.67 -1.68 -1.52
CA GLU A 113 34.70 -2.24 -0.62
C GLU A 113 34.10 -2.98 0.58
N ASP A 114 32.91 -2.58 1.05
CA ASP A 114 32.15 -3.24 2.13
C ASP A 114 31.47 -4.54 1.68
N GLY A 115 31.60 -4.93 0.42
CA GLY A 115 31.00 -6.12 -0.16
C GLY A 115 29.56 -5.93 -0.68
N THR A 116 28.96 -4.77 -0.51
CA THR A 116 27.64 -4.46 -1.07
C THR A 116 27.70 -4.24 -2.58
N ILE A 117 26.58 -4.46 -3.28
CA ILE A 117 26.45 -4.27 -4.72
C ILE A 117 25.65 -3.00 -4.97
N GLU A 118 26.20 -2.13 -5.78
CA GLU A 118 25.55 -0.90 -6.26
C GLU A 118 25.15 -1.08 -7.74
N VAL A 119 23.92 -0.70 -8.05
CA VAL A 119 23.42 -0.59 -9.44
C VAL A 119 23.81 0.78 -9.97
N LEU A 120 24.44 0.82 -11.14
CA LEU A 120 24.93 2.05 -11.76
C LEU A 120 23.91 2.64 -12.73
#